data_224b8dbe6e01f655c1fea6778026729e
#
_entry.id   224b8dbe6e01f655c1fea6778026729e
#
_cell.length_a   1.000
_cell.length_b   1.000
_cell.length_c   1.000
_cell.angle_alpha   90.00
_cell.angle_beta   90.00
_cell.angle_gamma   90.00
#
_symmetry.space_group_name_H-M   'P 1'
#
loop_
_entity.id
_entity.type
_entity.pdbx_description
1 polymer ?
#
loop_
_entity_poly.entity_id
_entity_poly.type
_entity_poly.pdbx_seq_one_letter_code
_entity_poly.pdbx_strand_id
1 'polypeptide(L)'
;MKQLLILSIFLTSIFAQGQMQRKNAEDMEKMEMRKKRMEQLQDQKESTMIGIQTNYLGLSPEQAQQFFPMQKEYKDQVRDAQKQYREKVGKLRSKAKDVSKFDVDTAIKYQLEMKEELAKLESEFLKNTTSVLSNEQRTKLVFQEERMKSETAKRVVKRTSEMSKRNFDRKKKLK
;
A
#
# COMPACT_ATOMS: atom_id res chain seq x y z
N MET A 1 -2.39 50.09 38.83
CA MET A 1 -2.50 48.60 38.94
C MET A 1 -3.20 47.93 37.75
N LYS A 2 -4.29 48.43 37.18
CA LYS A 2 -4.99 47.83 36.04
C LYS A 2 -4.16 47.75 34.73
N GLN A 3 -3.27 48.69 34.45
CA GLN A 3 -2.44 48.70 33.25
C GLN A 3 -1.31 47.65 33.28
N LEU A 4 -0.78 47.31 34.44
CA LEU A 4 0.25 46.24 34.57
C LEU A 4 -0.31 44.85 34.35
N LEU A 5 -1.57 44.60 34.70
CA LEU A 5 -2.25 43.32 34.45
C LEU A 5 -2.51 43.07 32.96
N ILE A 6 -2.83 44.11 32.19
CA ILE A 6 -3.08 44.01 30.75
C ILE A 6 -1.77 43.65 29.99
N LEU A 7 -0.64 44.25 30.41
CA LEU A 7 0.66 43.99 29.79
C LEU A 7 1.12 42.53 30.01
N SER A 8 0.84 41.96 31.18
CA SER A 8 1.20 40.56 31.48
C SER A 8 0.41 39.55 30.66
N ILE A 9 -0.86 39.80 30.35
CA ILE A 9 -1.70 38.93 29.54
C ILE A 9 -1.26 38.95 28.07
N PHE A 10 -0.83 40.10 27.55
CA PHE A 10 -0.31 40.19 26.19
C PHE A 10 1.02 39.46 26.00
N LEU A 11 1.94 39.52 26.97
CA LEU A 11 3.22 38.83 26.92
C LEU A 11 3.06 37.30 26.96
N THR A 12 2.12 36.79 27.75
CA THR A 12 1.86 35.33 27.82
C THR A 12 1.23 34.78 26.53
N SER A 13 0.36 35.57 25.87
CA SER A 13 -0.26 35.15 24.60
C SER A 13 0.75 35.11 23.45
N ILE A 14 1.70 36.02 23.35
CA ILE A 14 2.76 36.03 22.34
C ILE A 14 3.71 34.86 22.55
N PHE A 15 4.05 34.54 23.81
CA PHE A 15 4.92 33.38 24.12
C PHE A 15 4.25 32.08 23.81
N ALA A 16 2.97 31.88 24.07
CA ALA A 16 2.19 30.70 23.73
C ALA A 16 2.06 30.51 22.22
N GLN A 17 1.85 31.58 21.45
CA GLN A 17 1.83 31.53 19.99
C GLN A 17 3.19 31.11 19.39
N GLY A 18 4.29 31.62 19.94
CA GLY A 18 5.64 31.24 19.50
C GLY A 18 5.97 29.76 19.75
N GLN A 19 5.52 29.21 20.88
CA GLN A 19 5.70 27.78 21.16
C GLN A 19 4.83 26.89 20.25
N MET A 20 3.61 27.30 19.94
CA MET A 20 2.73 26.57 19.06
C MET A 20 3.24 26.54 17.60
N GLN A 21 3.81 27.64 17.12
CA GLN A 21 4.44 27.71 15.80
C GLN A 21 5.69 26.83 15.71
N ARG A 22 6.55 26.81 16.75
CA ARG A 22 7.73 25.92 16.79
C ARG A 22 7.34 24.45 16.76
N LYS A 23 6.33 24.06 17.53
CA LYS A 23 5.83 22.69 17.58
C LYS A 23 5.26 22.24 16.24
N ASN A 24 4.51 23.11 15.57
CA ASN A 24 3.98 22.85 14.24
C ASN A 24 5.12 22.69 13.19
N ALA A 25 6.17 23.51 13.27
CA ALA A 25 7.33 23.40 12.38
C ALA A 25 8.10 22.09 12.60
N GLU A 26 8.33 21.70 13.86
CA GLU A 26 8.97 20.42 14.18
C GLU A 26 8.13 19.21 13.72
N ASP A 27 6.82 19.26 13.87
CA ASP A 27 5.93 18.20 13.44
C ASP A 27 5.88 18.09 11.90
N MET A 28 5.92 19.22 11.19
CA MET A 28 6.04 19.25 9.74
C MET A 28 7.38 18.65 9.27
N GLU A 29 8.49 19.03 9.88
CA GLU A 29 9.82 18.48 9.58
C GLU A 29 9.86 16.96 9.81
N LYS A 30 9.32 16.47 10.93
CA LYS A 30 9.19 15.04 11.21
C LYS A 30 8.33 14.31 10.17
N MET A 31 7.23 14.92 9.72
CA MET A 31 6.39 14.37 8.67
C MET A 31 7.14 14.29 7.34
N GLU A 32 7.88 15.32 6.98
CA GLU A 32 8.67 15.34 5.75
C GLU A 32 9.80 14.30 5.77
N MET A 33 10.52 14.17 6.89
CA MET A 33 11.51 13.11 7.07
C MET A 33 10.89 11.70 6.97
N ARG A 34 9.71 11.49 7.56
CA ARG A 34 8.99 10.21 7.43
C ARG A 34 8.61 9.93 5.98
N LYS A 35 8.14 10.95 5.25
CA LYS A 35 7.79 10.82 3.84
C LYS A 35 9.02 10.44 3.00
N LYS A 36 10.13 11.16 3.12
CA LYS A 36 11.40 10.84 2.43
C LYS A 36 11.88 9.43 2.75
N ARG A 37 11.82 9.01 4.02
CA ARG A 37 12.19 7.64 4.41
C ARG A 37 11.28 6.58 3.79
N MET A 38 9.99 6.85 3.72
CA MET A 38 9.04 5.93 3.07
C MET A 38 9.29 5.83 1.56
N GLU A 39 9.58 6.94 0.88
CA GLU A 39 9.97 6.96 -0.53
C GLU A 39 11.23 6.13 -0.77
N GLN A 40 12.30 6.37 0.00
CA GLN A 40 13.53 5.58 -0.11
C GLN A 40 13.32 4.06 0.12
N LEU A 41 12.48 3.70 1.10
CA LEU A 41 12.14 2.30 1.35
C LEU A 41 11.32 1.70 0.21
N GLN A 42 10.50 2.49 -0.45
CA GLN A 42 9.73 2.06 -1.61
C GLN A 42 10.64 1.84 -2.82
N ASP A 43 11.55 2.77 -3.09
CA ASP A 43 12.53 2.65 -4.18
C ASP A 43 13.44 1.44 -4.00
N GLN A 44 13.93 1.20 -2.77
CA GLN A 44 14.72 0.00 -2.46
C GLN A 44 13.94 -1.30 -2.68
N LYS A 45 12.66 -1.33 -2.30
CA LYS A 45 11.79 -2.48 -2.53
C LYS A 45 11.58 -2.71 -4.02
N GLU A 46 11.30 -1.66 -4.77
CA GLU A 46 11.09 -1.73 -6.21
C GLU A 46 12.34 -2.25 -6.92
N SER A 47 13.51 -1.67 -6.63
CA SER A 47 14.79 -2.10 -7.16
C SER A 47 15.10 -3.57 -6.85
N THR A 48 14.84 -4.00 -5.61
CA THR A 48 15.00 -5.40 -5.19
C THR A 48 14.06 -6.31 -5.95
N MET A 49 12.80 -5.92 -6.12
CA MET A 49 11.81 -6.72 -6.84
C MET A 49 12.14 -6.84 -8.34
N ILE A 50 12.64 -5.76 -8.95
CA ILE A 50 13.14 -5.77 -10.32
C ILE A 50 14.27 -6.80 -10.46
N GLY A 51 15.27 -6.78 -9.59
CA GLY A 51 16.37 -7.75 -9.62
C GLY A 51 15.91 -9.19 -9.45
N ILE A 52 15.02 -9.47 -8.50
CA ILE A 52 14.44 -10.80 -8.27
C ILE A 52 13.68 -11.27 -9.51
N GLN A 53 12.86 -10.42 -10.10
CA GLN A 53 12.01 -10.78 -11.23
C GLN A 53 12.83 -10.94 -12.52
N THR A 54 13.83 -10.10 -12.75
CA THR A 54 14.80 -10.24 -13.85
C THR A 54 15.48 -11.61 -13.81
N ASN A 55 15.99 -12.01 -12.65
CA ASN A 55 16.62 -13.31 -12.46
C ASN A 55 15.64 -14.49 -12.61
N TYR A 56 14.43 -14.36 -12.06
CA TYR A 56 13.42 -15.43 -12.12
C TYR A 56 12.93 -15.69 -13.54
N LEU A 57 12.65 -14.62 -14.29
CA LEU A 57 12.18 -14.73 -15.67
C LEU A 57 13.35 -14.98 -16.65
N GLY A 58 14.59 -14.72 -16.24
CA GLY A 58 15.75 -14.79 -17.12
C GLY A 58 15.71 -13.71 -18.21
N LEU A 59 15.40 -12.46 -17.82
CA LEU A 59 15.31 -11.35 -18.78
C LEU A 59 16.69 -10.87 -19.20
N SER A 60 16.87 -10.62 -20.51
CA SER A 60 18.00 -9.84 -20.96
C SER A 60 17.85 -8.35 -20.53
N PRO A 61 18.94 -7.55 -20.55
CA PRO A 61 18.85 -6.11 -20.25
C PRO A 61 17.83 -5.39 -21.15
N GLU A 62 17.79 -5.73 -22.44
CA GLU A 62 16.88 -5.13 -23.43
C GLU A 62 15.42 -5.52 -23.12
N GLN A 63 15.19 -6.78 -22.78
CA GLN A 63 13.86 -7.25 -22.35
C GLN A 63 13.43 -6.57 -21.07
N ALA A 64 14.30 -6.44 -20.08
CA ALA A 64 14.01 -5.77 -18.82
C ALA A 64 13.62 -4.31 -19.04
N GLN A 65 14.33 -3.60 -19.91
CA GLN A 65 14.06 -2.20 -20.25
C GLN A 65 12.67 -2.00 -20.85
N GLN A 66 12.15 -2.98 -21.59
CA GLN A 66 10.81 -2.91 -22.20
C GLN A 66 9.74 -3.46 -21.26
N PHE A 67 10.03 -4.54 -20.54
CA PHE A 67 9.07 -5.24 -19.70
C PHE A 67 8.65 -4.45 -18.45
N PHE A 68 9.61 -3.84 -17.72
CA PHE A 68 9.27 -3.18 -16.45
C PHE A 68 8.41 -1.94 -16.60
N PRO A 69 8.54 -1.07 -17.61
CA PRO A 69 7.58 0.01 -17.85
C PRO A 69 6.16 -0.52 -18.11
N MET A 70 5.99 -1.57 -18.92
CA MET A 70 4.68 -2.20 -19.17
C MET A 70 4.09 -2.78 -17.89
N GLN A 71 4.90 -3.45 -17.09
CA GLN A 71 4.45 -4.00 -15.80
C GLN A 71 4.07 -2.88 -14.81
N LYS A 72 4.80 -1.77 -14.82
CA LYS A 72 4.48 -0.61 -13.97
C LYS A 72 3.14 -0.01 -14.37
N GLU A 73 2.92 0.21 -15.65
CA GLU A 73 1.64 0.73 -16.17
C GLU A 73 0.48 -0.18 -15.76
N TYR A 74 0.58 -1.48 -15.96
CA TYR A 74 -0.40 -2.46 -15.50
C TYR A 74 -0.67 -2.35 -13.99
N LYS A 75 0.37 -2.29 -13.17
CA LYS A 75 0.23 -2.16 -11.71
C LYS A 75 -0.44 -0.85 -11.29
N ASP A 76 -0.19 0.24 -12.01
CA ASP A 76 -0.80 1.53 -11.74
C ASP A 76 -2.29 1.50 -12.10
N GLN A 77 -2.67 0.92 -13.25
CA GLN A 77 -4.07 0.71 -13.65
C GLN A 77 -4.83 -0.18 -12.64
N VAL A 78 -4.22 -1.28 -12.19
CA VAL A 78 -4.78 -2.15 -11.13
C VAL A 78 -5.01 -1.36 -9.84
N ARG A 79 -4.06 -0.52 -9.45
CA ARG A 79 -4.16 0.32 -8.24
C ARG A 79 -5.30 1.32 -8.34
N ASP A 80 -5.47 1.92 -9.52
CA ASP A 80 -6.53 2.90 -9.78
C ASP A 80 -7.91 2.23 -9.78
N ALA A 81 -8.08 1.08 -10.41
CA ALA A 81 -9.32 0.31 -10.36
C ALA A 81 -9.72 -0.07 -8.92
N GLN A 82 -8.75 -0.53 -8.13
CA GLN A 82 -8.97 -0.83 -6.72
C GLN A 82 -9.27 0.42 -5.87
N LYS A 83 -8.67 1.56 -6.19
CA LYS A 83 -8.94 2.84 -5.54
C LYS A 83 -10.36 3.29 -5.81
N GLN A 84 -10.80 3.26 -7.07
CA GLN A 84 -12.17 3.61 -7.46
C GLN A 84 -13.20 2.73 -6.74
N TYR A 85 -12.96 1.43 -6.65
CA TYR A 85 -13.81 0.51 -5.88
C TYR A 85 -13.89 0.93 -4.40
N ARG A 86 -12.75 1.17 -3.74
CA ARG A 86 -12.72 1.61 -2.33
C ARG A 86 -13.49 2.92 -2.12
N GLU A 87 -13.39 3.85 -3.06
CA GLU A 87 -14.12 5.14 -3.00
C GLU A 87 -15.62 4.93 -3.17
N LYS A 88 -16.05 4.10 -4.14
CA LYS A 88 -17.47 3.76 -4.34
C LYS A 88 -18.07 3.12 -3.08
N VAL A 89 -17.41 2.10 -2.52
CA VAL A 89 -17.87 1.41 -1.30
C VAL A 89 -17.78 2.33 -0.07
N GLY A 90 -16.75 3.18 0.01
CA GLY A 90 -16.62 4.18 1.08
C GLY A 90 -17.81 5.15 1.10
N LYS A 91 -18.27 5.60 -0.07
CA LYS A 91 -19.47 6.45 -0.20
C LYS A 91 -20.75 5.71 0.23
N LEU A 92 -20.89 4.42 -0.08
CA LEU A 92 -22.02 3.62 0.43
C LEU A 92 -22.00 3.50 1.95
N ARG A 93 -20.82 3.23 2.51
CA ARG A 93 -20.63 3.12 3.97
C ARG A 93 -20.94 4.44 4.69
N SER A 94 -20.51 5.57 4.15
CA SER A 94 -20.78 6.89 4.75
C SER A 94 -22.26 7.28 4.71
N LYS A 95 -23.02 6.79 3.73
CA LYS A 95 -24.48 7.00 3.64
C LYS A 95 -25.28 6.10 4.59
N ALA A 96 -24.75 4.92 4.90
CA ALA A 96 -25.38 4.00 5.83
C ALA A 96 -25.12 4.47 7.27
N LYS A 97 -26.14 5.04 7.92
CA LYS A 97 -26.08 5.45 9.34
C LYS A 97 -25.93 4.25 10.28
N ASP A 98 -26.32 3.07 9.81
CA ASP A 98 -26.31 1.80 10.53
C ASP A 98 -25.92 0.69 9.55
N VAL A 99 -25.28 -0.37 10.04
CA VAL A 99 -24.89 -1.55 9.25
C VAL A 99 -26.09 -2.23 8.59
N SER A 100 -27.25 -2.23 9.26
CA SER A 100 -28.51 -2.78 8.73
C SER A 100 -29.04 -2.03 7.51
N LYS A 101 -28.60 -0.78 7.28
CA LYS A 101 -29.00 0.07 6.15
C LYS A 101 -27.93 0.12 5.05
N PHE A 102 -26.88 -0.69 5.16
CA PHE A 102 -25.84 -0.76 4.14
C PHE A 102 -26.38 -1.46 2.89
N ASP A 103 -26.21 -0.81 1.75
CA ASP A 103 -26.62 -1.35 0.44
C ASP A 103 -25.62 -2.42 -0.03
N VAL A 104 -25.89 -3.67 0.40
CA VAL A 104 -25.04 -4.83 0.11
C VAL A 104 -25.05 -5.16 -1.37
N ASP A 105 -26.21 -5.07 -2.04
CA ASP A 105 -26.36 -5.45 -3.44
C ASP A 105 -25.55 -4.51 -4.36
N THR A 106 -25.62 -3.21 -4.10
CA THR A 106 -24.76 -2.24 -4.81
C THR A 106 -23.27 -2.46 -4.51
N ALA A 107 -22.90 -2.83 -3.29
CA ALA A 107 -21.52 -3.14 -2.96
C ALA A 107 -21.01 -4.39 -3.69
N ILE A 108 -21.83 -5.44 -3.79
CA ILE A 108 -21.54 -6.67 -4.55
C ILE A 108 -21.36 -6.31 -6.06
N LYS A 109 -22.26 -5.49 -6.62
CA LYS A 109 -22.13 -5.01 -8.01
C LYS A 109 -20.79 -4.33 -8.25
N TYR A 110 -20.39 -3.39 -7.39
CA TYR A 110 -19.08 -2.71 -7.51
C TYR A 110 -17.90 -3.68 -7.38
N GLN A 111 -18.03 -4.71 -6.56
CA GLN A 111 -17.00 -5.74 -6.42
C GLN A 111 -16.86 -6.56 -7.70
N LEU A 112 -17.96 -6.91 -8.35
CA LEU A 112 -17.95 -7.65 -9.62
C LEU A 112 -17.36 -6.80 -10.73
N GLU A 113 -17.80 -5.54 -10.88
CA GLU A 113 -17.23 -4.59 -11.83
C GLU A 113 -15.70 -4.46 -11.67
N MET A 114 -15.22 -4.33 -10.44
CA MET A 114 -13.78 -4.27 -10.19
C MET A 114 -13.08 -5.57 -10.61
N LYS A 115 -13.64 -6.75 -10.31
CA LYS A 115 -13.03 -8.03 -10.70
C LYS A 115 -12.95 -8.20 -12.21
N GLU A 116 -13.99 -7.80 -12.93
CA GLU A 116 -14.01 -7.82 -14.39
C GLU A 116 -12.95 -6.89 -14.98
N GLU A 117 -12.84 -5.68 -14.45
CA GLU A 117 -11.80 -4.73 -14.88
C GLU A 117 -10.39 -5.26 -14.60
N LEU A 118 -10.14 -5.85 -13.41
CA LEU A 118 -8.84 -6.46 -13.10
C LEU A 118 -8.50 -7.62 -14.04
N ALA A 119 -9.47 -8.48 -14.37
CA ALA A 119 -9.26 -9.59 -15.30
C ALA A 119 -8.96 -9.10 -16.72
N LYS A 120 -9.61 -8.02 -17.16
CA LYS A 120 -9.34 -7.37 -18.44
C LYS A 120 -7.92 -6.79 -18.49
N LEU A 121 -7.53 -6.01 -17.48
CA LEU A 121 -6.20 -5.42 -17.37
C LEU A 121 -5.10 -6.50 -17.37
N GLU A 122 -5.30 -7.59 -16.64
CA GLU A 122 -4.36 -8.72 -16.62
C GLU A 122 -4.25 -9.38 -18.01
N SER A 123 -5.38 -9.64 -18.67
CA SER A 123 -5.41 -10.20 -20.02
C SER A 123 -4.67 -9.32 -21.04
N GLU A 124 -4.89 -8.01 -20.99
CA GLU A 124 -4.23 -7.03 -21.87
C GLU A 124 -2.71 -6.99 -21.59
N PHE A 125 -2.31 -6.93 -20.33
CA PHE A 125 -0.90 -6.98 -19.95
C PHE A 125 -0.22 -8.26 -20.47
N LEU A 126 -0.81 -9.44 -20.21
CA LEU A 126 -0.25 -10.71 -20.66
C LEU A 126 -0.18 -10.81 -22.18
N LYS A 127 -1.14 -10.26 -22.92
CA LYS A 127 -1.09 -10.16 -24.39
C LYS A 127 0.06 -9.26 -24.84
N ASN A 128 0.20 -8.09 -24.25
CA ASN A 128 1.24 -7.13 -24.60
C ASN A 128 2.66 -7.68 -24.35
N THR A 129 2.84 -8.58 -23.36
CA THR A 129 4.14 -9.20 -23.10
C THR A 129 4.62 -10.13 -24.23
N THR A 130 3.77 -10.50 -25.19
CA THR A 130 4.16 -11.36 -26.34
C THR A 130 5.21 -10.73 -27.23
N SER A 131 5.28 -9.41 -27.27
CA SER A 131 6.28 -8.67 -28.07
C SER A 131 7.66 -8.63 -27.44
N VAL A 132 7.76 -8.93 -26.12
CA VAL A 132 8.99 -8.75 -25.34
C VAL A 132 9.50 -10.07 -24.78
N LEU A 133 8.61 -10.97 -24.35
CA LEU A 133 8.92 -12.18 -23.62
C LEU A 133 8.79 -13.42 -24.49
N SER A 134 9.69 -14.38 -24.32
CA SER A 134 9.54 -15.73 -24.89
C SER A 134 8.37 -16.50 -24.25
N ASN A 135 7.91 -17.56 -24.89
CA ASN A 135 6.84 -18.42 -24.34
C ASN A 135 7.21 -19.01 -22.97
N GLU A 136 8.49 -19.39 -22.77
CA GLU A 136 8.95 -19.89 -21.47
C GLU A 136 8.88 -18.81 -20.38
N GLN A 137 9.34 -17.60 -20.69
CA GLN A 137 9.29 -16.46 -19.77
C GLN A 137 7.85 -16.06 -19.42
N ARG A 138 6.96 -16.08 -20.41
CA ARG A 138 5.52 -15.83 -20.21
C ARG A 138 4.87 -16.90 -19.35
N THR A 139 5.22 -18.16 -19.54
CA THR A 139 4.77 -19.26 -18.67
C THR A 139 5.20 -19.03 -17.22
N LYS A 140 6.47 -18.67 -17.00
CA LYS A 140 6.97 -18.32 -15.68
C LYS A 140 6.21 -17.12 -15.08
N LEU A 141 5.90 -16.11 -15.89
CA LEU A 141 5.16 -14.91 -15.46
C LEU A 141 3.75 -15.26 -14.98
N VAL A 142 2.99 -16.06 -15.72
CA VAL A 142 1.63 -16.48 -15.35
C VAL A 142 1.63 -17.25 -14.03
N PHE A 143 2.55 -18.20 -13.85
CA PHE A 143 2.64 -18.98 -12.62
C PHE A 143 3.31 -18.25 -11.45
N GLN A 144 3.98 -17.13 -11.71
CA GLN A 144 4.63 -16.34 -10.66
C GLN A 144 3.64 -15.87 -9.60
N GLU A 145 2.46 -15.44 -10.02
CA GLU A 145 1.46 -14.89 -9.11
C GLU A 145 0.91 -15.97 -8.17
N GLU A 146 0.61 -17.16 -8.68
CA GLU A 146 0.16 -18.30 -7.85
C GLU A 146 1.24 -18.73 -6.86
N ARG A 147 2.49 -18.79 -7.31
CA ARG A 147 3.63 -19.10 -6.46
C ARG A 147 3.81 -18.06 -5.36
N MET A 148 3.74 -16.78 -5.68
CA MET A 148 3.85 -15.69 -4.71
C MET A 148 2.72 -15.70 -3.69
N LYS A 149 1.48 -15.97 -4.12
CA LYS A 149 0.32 -16.16 -3.22
C LYS A 149 0.55 -17.33 -2.26
N SER A 150 1.00 -18.47 -2.78
CA SER A 150 1.30 -19.67 -1.98
C SER A 150 2.42 -19.42 -0.97
N GLU A 151 3.54 -18.81 -1.37
CA GLU A 151 4.65 -18.50 -0.47
C GLU A 151 4.27 -17.47 0.59
N THR A 152 3.48 -16.46 0.22
CA THR A 152 2.98 -15.46 1.17
C THR A 152 2.06 -16.11 2.20
N ALA A 153 1.15 -16.98 1.78
CA ALA A 153 0.29 -17.73 2.67
C ALA A 153 1.10 -18.60 3.65
N LYS A 154 2.13 -19.32 3.16
CA LYS A 154 3.04 -20.13 4.00
C LYS A 154 3.76 -19.26 5.04
N ARG A 155 4.26 -18.06 4.65
CA ARG A 155 4.94 -17.13 5.57
C ARG A 155 4.00 -16.58 6.63
N VAL A 156 2.74 -16.26 6.28
CA VAL A 156 1.72 -15.80 7.23
C VAL A 156 1.43 -16.90 8.26
N VAL A 157 1.16 -18.14 7.80
CA VAL A 157 0.92 -19.28 8.68
C VAL A 157 2.11 -19.52 9.61
N LYS A 158 3.35 -19.49 9.10
CA LYS A 158 4.55 -19.65 9.91
C LYS A 158 4.66 -18.55 10.98
N ARG A 159 4.47 -17.29 10.63
CA ARG A 159 4.50 -16.16 11.60
C ARG A 159 3.43 -16.30 12.67
N THR A 160 2.21 -16.68 12.29
CA THR A 160 1.11 -16.87 13.25
C THR A 160 1.42 -18.00 14.23
N SER A 161 1.97 -19.11 13.76
CA SER A 161 2.38 -20.24 14.62
C SER A 161 3.51 -19.85 15.56
N GLU A 162 4.51 -19.09 15.11
CA GLU A 162 5.61 -18.60 15.94
C GLU A 162 5.12 -17.60 17.00
N MET A 163 4.21 -16.69 16.65
CA MET A 163 3.59 -15.77 17.61
C MET A 163 2.77 -16.51 18.66
N SER A 164 2.02 -17.54 18.26
CA SER A 164 1.25 -18.37 19.18
C SER A 164 2.16 -19.10 20.17
N LYS A 165 3.26 -19.69 19.69
CA LYS A 165 4.28 -20.32 20.56
C LYS A 165 4.87 -19.33 21.55
N ARG A 166 5.31 -18.15 21.09
CA ARG A 166 5.88 -17.10 21.97
C ARG A 166 4.89 -16.65 23.06
N ASN A 167 3.62 -16.49 22.71
CA ASN A 167 2.57 -16.12 23.66
C ASN A 167 2.30 -17.22 24.67
N PHE A 168 2.33 -18.48 24.24
CA PHE A 168 2.19 -19.63 25.12
C PHE A 168 3.35 -19.73 26.13
N ASP A 169 4.60 -19.63 25.64
CA ASP A 169 5.81 -19.66 26.48
C ASP A 169 5.86 -18.50 27.48
N ARG A 170 5.40 -17.31 27.07
CA ARG A 170 5.29 -16.15 27.96
C ARG A 170 4.29 -16.38 29.09
N LYS A 171 3.13 -16.98 28.78
CA LYS A 171 2.13 -17.33 29.81
C LYS A 171 2.63 -18.41 30.78
N LYS A 172 3.47 -19.34 30.32
CA LYS A 172 4.06 -20.40 31.15
C LYS A 172 5.11 -19.86 32.11
N LYS A 173 5.83 -18.79 31.77
CA LYS A 173 6.83 -18.15 32.64
C LYS A 173 6.21 -17.21 33.70
N LEU A 174 4.96 -16.88 33.62
CA LEU A 174 4.25 -16.01 34.56
C LEU A 174 3.43 -16.77 35.60
N LYS A 175 3.46 -18.10 35.56
CA LYS A 175 2.92 -19.01 36.58
C LYS A 175 4.06 -19.64 37.39
#